data_57ca842034cd5d635d95a9d943a86a8a
#
_entry.id   57ca842034cd5d635d95a9d943a86a8a
#
_cell.length_a   1.000
_cell.length_b   1.000
_cell.length_c   1.000
_cell.angle_alpha   90.00
_cell.angle_beta   90.00
_cell.angle_gamma   90.00
#
_symmetry.space_group_name_H-M   'P 1'
#
loop_
_entity.id
_entity.type
_entity.pdbx_description
1 polymer ?
#
loop_
_entity_poly.entity_id
_entity_poly.type
_entity_poly.pdbx_seq_one_letter_code
_entity_poly.pdbx_strand_id
1 'polypeptide(L)'
;APRYSDVLVQAQAQSLRLKLRLYGPDNVDENWYGGEVIETTIKGILDNQEQYVKDTVKVRFDCTITRNDGMYVYAQDVDGLTGEVYSILLYKGYNLTTKKLENGNKVTICGNVAEYEGNVQITSMQDIPLSTSADNIKLISKGNEIVCKEVNPSELVVSNTGLSRCLVRMNNIKVISTYTTKNGGSNDGAVTITGICDGKNVTIRTSVLIDDNYHTITEDVYQNQNIDVTGIVEEYNGAYQIKVVAISDVIFHNN
;
A
#
# COMPACT_ATOMS: atom_id res chain seq x y z
N ALA A 1 -22.61 -34.84 -30.62
CA ALA A 1 -21.50 -33.89 -30.68
C ALA A 1 -20.96 -33.70 -29.26
N PRO A 2 -19.63 -33.69 -29.04
CA PRO A 2 -19.06 -33.41 -27.71
C PRO A 2 -19.53 -32.05 -27.22
N ARG A 3 -19.82 -31.96 -25.94
CA ARG A 3 -20.18 -30.70 -25.32
C ARG A 3 -18.97 -29.76 -25.37
N TYR A 4 -19.21 -28.48 -25.45
CA TYR A 4 -18.14 -27.47 -25.52
C TYR A 4 -17.14 -27.60 -24.34
N SER A 5 -17.62 -28.02 -23.16
CA SER A 5 -16.82 -28.37 -22.02
C SER A 5 -15.81 -29.47 -22.27
N ASP A 6 -16.21 -30.52 -23.03
CA ASP A 6 -15.35 -31.68 -23.28
C ASP A 6 -14.20 -31.32 -24.19
N VAL A 7 -14.47 -30.45 -25.19
CA VAL A 7 -13.44 -29.92 -26.09
C VAL A 7 -12.41 -29.06 -25.34
N LEU A 8 -12.87 -28.22 -24.39
CA LEU A 8 -11.97 -27.40 -23.59
C LEU A 8 -11.11 -28.24 -22.65
N VAL A 9 -11.69 -29.27 -22.02
CA VAL A 9 -10.94 -30.18 -21.14
C VAL A 9 -9.88 -30.95 -21.95
N GLN A 10 -10.24 -31.42 -23.14
CA GLN A 10 -9.28 -32.12 -24.04
C GLN A 10 -8.16 -31.19 -24.52
N ALA A 11 -8.50 -29.96 -24.89
CA ALA A 11 -7.51 -28.97 -25.31
C ALA A 11 -6.55 -28.61 -24.14
N GLN A 12 -7.06 -28.48 -22.93
CA GLN A 12 -6.26 -28.24 -21.73
C GLN A 12 -5.33 -29.43 -21.43
N ALA A 13 -5.86 -30.67 -21.48
CA ALA A 13 -5.07 -31.86 -21.25
C ALA A 13 -3.98 -32.04 -22.33
N GLN A 14 -4.27 -31.68 -23.56
CA GLN A 14 -3.30 -31.69 -24.65
C GLN A 14 -2.21 -30.65 -24.47
N SER A 15 -2.59 -29.42 -24.07
CA SER A 15 -1.66 -28.34 -23.79
C SER A 15 -0.70 -28.69 -22.65
N LEU A 16 -1.24 -29.29 -21.57
CA LEU A 16 -0.45 -29.79 -20.46
C LEU A 16 0.54 -30.90 -20.86
N ARG A 17 0.05 -31.90 -21.64
CA ARG A 17 0.88 -33.01 -22.12
C ARG A 17 2.01 -32.58 -23.05
N LEU A 18 1.73 -31.62 -23.92
CA LEU A 18 2.70 -31.09 -24.89
C LEU A 18 3.53 -29.94 -24.31
N LYS A 19 3.30 -29.57 -23.05
CA LYS A 19 3.96 -28.41 -22.41
C LYS A 19 3.89 -27.16 -23.27
N LEU A 20 2.70 -26.90 -23.83
CA LEU A 20 2.48 -25.73 -24.67
C LEU A 20 2.15 -24.52 -23.81
N ARG A 21 2.79 -23.40 -24.05
CA ARG A 21 2.55 -22.09 -23.44
C ARG A 21 2.34 -22.15 -21.93
N LEU A 22 1.09 -22.10 -21.42
CA LEU A 22 0.77 -22.08 -19.99
C LEU A 22 1.40 -23.21 -19.16
N TYR A 23 1.77 -24.33 -19.80
CA TYR A 23 2.34 -25.52 -19.16
C TYR A 23 3.73 -25.87 -19.70
N GLY A 24 4.30 -25.00 -20.54
CA GLY A 24 5.66 -25.15 -21.06
C GLY A 24 6.71 -24.87 -20.01
N PRO A 25 7.98 -25.25 -20.25
CA PRO A 25 9.08 -24.75 -19.45
C PRO A 25 9.08 -23.21 -19.52
N ASP A 26 9.45 -22.57 -18.41
CA ASP A 26 9.49 -21.11 -18.24
C ASP A 26 10.41 -20.38 -19.25
N ASN A 27 11.03 -21.12 -20.18
CA ASN A 27 11.96 -20.65 -21.21
C ASN A 27 11.31 -20.29 -22.56
N VAL A 28 10.01 -20.15 -22.64
CA VAL A 28 9.40 -19.68 -23.89
C VAL A 28 9.48 -18.17 -23.91
N ASP A 29 10.62 -17.69 -24.38
CA ASP A 29 10.89 -16.27 -24.62
C ASP A 29 10.61 -15.40 -23.38
N GLU A 30 11.60 -15.25 -22.51
CA GLU A 30 11.56 -14.43 -21.31
C GLU A 30 11.01 -13.02 -21.57
N ASN A 31 11.09 -12.55 -22.81
CA ASN A 31 10.54 -11.26 -23.24
C ASN A 31 9.02 -11.25 -23.49
N TRP A 32 8.38 -12.43 -23.61
CA TRP A 32 6.94 -12.50 -23.91
C TRP A 32 6.04 -12.35 -22.66
N TYR A 33 6.51 -12.78 -21.49
CA TYR A 33 5.75 -12.77 -20.25
C TYR A 33 6.33 -11.86 -19.16
N GLY A 34 7.02 -10.81 -19.56
CA GLY A 34 7.55 -9.80 -18.64
C GLY A 34 8.89 -10.21 -18.07
N GLY A 35 9.91 -9.80 -18.68
CA GLY A 35 11.30 -9.67 -18.32
C GLY A 35 11.84 -10.41 -17.08
N GLU A 36 13.13 -10.41 -16.95
CA GLU A 36 13.84 -10.89 -15.76
C GLU A 36 13.25 -10.25 -14.47
N VAL A 37 12.94 -11.09 -13.47
CA VAL A 37 12.53 -10.63 -12.15
C VAL A 37 13.76 -10.27 -11.35
N ILE A 38 13.88 -9.01 -10.96
CA ILE A 38 15.00 -8.54 -10.15
C ILE A 38 14.68 -8.76 -8.66
N GLU A 39 15.48 -9.58 -8.00
CA GLU A 39 15.46 -9.73 -6.54
C GLU A 39 16.08 -8.48 -5.91
N THR A 40 15.32 -7.79 -5.05
CA THR A 40 15.74 -6.50 -4.49
C THR A 40 15.11 -6.24 -3.12
N THR A 41 15.24 -5.02 -2.62
CA THR A 41 14.59 -4.50 -1.40
C THR A 41 13.79 -3.24 -1.75
N ILE A 42 12.96 -2.74 -0.83
CA ILE A 42 12.29 -1.44 -1.03
C ILE A 42 13.34 -0.35 -1.25
N LYS A 43 14.43 -0.34 -0.47
CA LYS A 43 15.55 0.58 -0.67
C LYS A 43 16.11 0.49 -2.09
N GLY A 44 16.39 -0.73 -2.56
CA GLY A 44 16.93 -0.95 -3.91
C GLY A 44 16.00 -0.45 -5.02
N ILE A 45 14.67 -0.55 -4.82
CA ILE A 45 13.68 0.01 -5.76
C ILE A 45 13.75 1.54 -5.75
N LEU A 46 13.79 2.17 -4.58
CA LEU A 46 13.82 3.62 -4.43
C LEU A 46 15.13 4.23 -4.96
N ASP A 47 16.27 3.57 -4.72
CA ASP A 47 17.58 4.00 -5.21
C ASP A 47 17.69 3.95 -6.75
N ASN A 48 16.91 3.08 -7.40
CA ASN A 48 16.91 2.89 -8.86
C ASN A 48 15.58 3.29 -9.53
N GLN A 49 14.76 4.09 -8.86
CA GLN A 49 13.37 4.34 -9.26
C GLN A 49 13.23 4.85 -10.69
N GLU A 50 14.06 5.81 -11.12
CA GLU A 50 13.98 6.40 -12.48
C GLU A 50 14.14 5.33 -13.57
N GLN A 51 15.17 4.47 -13.41
CA GLN A 51 15.45 3.41 -14.37
C GLN A 51 14.36 2.32 -14.32
N TYR A 52 13.95 1.91 -13.12
CA TYR A 52 12.97 0.83 -12.95
C TYR A 52 11.58 1.22 -13.44
N VAL A 53 11.17 2.48 -13.25
CA VAL A 53 9.91 3.03 -13.79
C VAL A 53 9.98 3.09 -15.32
N LYS A 54 11.06 3.64 -15.87
CA LYS A 54 11.25 3.77 -17.33
C LYS A 54 11.17 2.43 -18.04
N ASP A 55 11.78 1.40 -17.49
CA ASP A 55 11.87 0.06 -18.09
C ASP A 55 10.71 -0.85 -17.65
N THR A 56 9.82 -0.37 -16.77
CA THR A 56 8.72 -1.15 -16.17
C THR A 56 9.23 -2.46 -15.57
N VAL A 57 10.32 -2.35 -14.79
CA VAL A 57 11.04 -3.51 -14.24
C VAL A 57 10.13 -4.34 -13.33
N LYS A 58 10.18 -5.65 -13.49
CA LYS A 58 9.53 -6.59 -12.57
C LYS A 58 10.47 -6.92 -11.43
N VAL A 59 10.01 -6.69 -10.21
CA VAL A 59 10.80 -6.87 -8.98
C VAL A 59 10.18 -7.91 -8.07
N ARG A 60 11.03 -8.53 -7.24
CA ARG A 60 10.59 -9.37 -6.12
C ARG A 60 11.34 -8.94 -4.85
N PHE A 61 10.58 -8.78 -3.76
CA PHE A 61 11.13 -8.35 -2.48
C PHE A 61 10.23 -8.77 -1.33
N ASP A 62 10.80 -8.84 -0.13
CA ASP A 62 10.10 -9.07 1.11
C ASP A 62 9.73 -7.73 1.76
N CYS A 63 8.54 -7.66 2.34
CA CYS A 63 8.11 -6.47 3.09
C CYS A 63 7.09 -6.82 4.16
N THR A 64 6.90 -5.92 5.14
CA THR A 64 5.85 -6.00 6.15
C THR A 64 4.74 -5.00 5.81
N ILE A 65 3.50 -5.47 5.77
CA ILE A 65 2.33 -4.63 5.50
C ILE A 65 2.06 -3.73 6.71
N THR A 66 2.00 -2.43 6.48
CA THR A 66 1.75 -1.44 7.54
C THR A 66 0.29 -1.04 7.62
N ARG A 67 -0.33 -0.72 6.49
CA ARG A 67 -1.76 -0.39 6.39
C ARG A 67 -2.33 -0.91 5.07
N ASN A 68 -3.59 -1.32 5.12
CA ASN A 68 -4.35 -1.74 3.95
C ASN A 68 -5.63 -0.90 3.85
N ASP A 69 -5.67 -0.03 2.85
CA ASP A 69 -6.78 0.86 2.54
C ASP A 69 -7.46 0.44 1.22
N GLY A 70 -7.94 -0.78 1.19
CA GLY A 70 -8.62 -1.31 0.01
C GLY A 70 -7.68 -1.46 -1.20
N MET A 71 -7.70 -0.52 -2.15
CA MET A 71 -6.84 -0.55 -3.35
C MET A 71 -5.37 -0.23 -3.04
N TYR A 72 -5.13 0.53 -1.99
CA TYR A 72 -3.83 1.04 -1.61
C TYR A 72 -3.33 0.27 -0.39
N VAL A 73 -2.21 -0.40 -0.53
CA VAL A 73 -1.58 -1.16 0.54
C VAL A 73 -0.19 -0.58 0.76
N TYR A 74 0.12 -0.23 1.99
CA TYR A 74 1.40 0.36 2.36
C TYR A 74 2.25 -0.71 3.01
N ALA A 75 3.52 -0.74 2.62
CA ALA A 75 4.46 -1.73 3.11
C ALA A 75 5.78 -1.07 3.48
N GLN A 76 6.49 -1.71 4.39
CA GLN A 76 7.81 -1.28 4.84
C GLN A 76 8.80 -2.42 4.82
N ASP A 77 10.06 -2.05 4.70
CA ASP A 77 11.21 -2.89 4.98
C ASP A 77 12.18 -2.14 5.90
N VAL A 78 12.87 -2.87 6.77
CA VAL A 78 13.84 -2.32 7.70
C VAL A 78 15.22 -2.80 7.27
N ASP A 79 16.11 -1.89 6.95
CA ASP A 79 17.49 -2.20 6.64
C ASP A 79 18.17 -2.83 7.88
N GLY A 80 18.60 -4.07 7.74
CA GLY A 80 19.17 -4.83 8.85
C GLY A 80 20.53 -4.30 9.36
N LEU A 81 21.19 -3.42 8.61
CA LEU A 81 22.47 -2.83 8.97
C LEU A 81 22.32 -1.47 9.64
N THR A 82 21.44 -0.62 9.08
CA THR A 82 21.27 0.75 9.55
C THR A 82 20.08 0.93 10.48
N GLY A 83 19.11 0.02 10.43
CA GLY A 83 17.81 0.16 11.11
C GLY A 83 16.88 1.17 10.44
N GLU A 84 17.26 1.70 9.29
CA GLU A 84 16.41 2.62 8.54
C GLU A 84 15.19 1.92 7.96
N VAL A 85 14.07 2.62 7.95
CA VAL A 85 12.80 2.13 7.43
C VAL A 85 12.54 2.74 6.07
N TYR A 86 12.36 1.89 5.08
CA TYR A 86 11.96 2.25 3.72
C TYR A 86 10.53 1.80 3.48
N SER A 87 9.73 2.63 2.84
CA SER A 87 8.31 2.37 2.63
C SER A 87 7.92 2.54 1.18
N ILE A 88 6.92 1.76 0.74
CA ILE A 88 6.42 1.79 -0.64
C ILE A 88 4.92 1.54 -0.68
N LEU A 89 4.28 2.06 -1.71
CA LEU A 89 2.89 1.78 -2.03
C LEU A 89 2.77 0.55 -2.93
N LEU A 90 1.91 -0.38 -2.54
CA LEU A 90 1.48 -1.52 -3.33
C LEU A 90 0.06 -1.21 -3.85
N TYR A 91 -0.04 -0.84 -5.12
CA TYR A 91 -1.34 -0.61 -5.76
C TYR A 91 -1.93 -1.93 -6.23
N LYS A 92 -2.83 -2.48 -5.44
CA LYS A 92 -3.44 -3.78 -5.76
C LYS A 92 -4.66 -3.70 -6.68
N GLY A 93 -5.22 -2.52 -6.89
CA GLY A 93 -6.43 -2.33 -7.67
C GLY A 93 -7.66 -3.01 -7.03
N TYR A 94 -8.75 -3.09 -7.79
CA TYR A 94 -10.03 -3.64 -7.32
C TYR A 94 -10.08 -5.17 -7.33
N ASN A 95 -9.35 -5.81 -8.24
CA ASN A 95 -9.50 -7.23 -8.54
C ASN A 95 -8.66 -8.15 -7.65
N LEU A 96 -7.68 -7.62 -6.95
CA LEU A 96 -6.82 -8.41 -6.07
C LEU A 96 -7.44 -8.49 -4.67
N THR A 97 -8.06 -9.62 -4.36
CA THR A 97 -8.62 -9.91 -3.04
C THR A 97 -7.79 -10.99 -2.36
N THR A 98 -7.07 -10.63 -1.30
CA THR A 98 -6.26 -11.57 -0.52
C THR A 98 -6.12 -11.13 0.92
N LYS A 99 -6.15 -12.09 1.85
CA LYS A 99 -5.85 -11.89 3.28
C LYS A 99 -4.35 -11.83 3.59
N LYS A 100 -3.49 -12.09 2.60
CA LYS A 100 -2.05 -12.02 2.80
C LYS A 100 -1.56 -10.59 3.03
N LEU A 101 -2.30 -9.60 2.54
CA LEU A 101 -2.00 -8.17 2.67
C LEU A 101 -2.66 -7.52 3.90
N GLU A 102 -2.84 -8.25 4.97
CA GLU A 102 -3.31 -7.71 6.27
C GLU A 102 -2.14 -7.05 7.03
N ASN A 103 -2.45 -6.04 7.85
CA ASN A 103 -1.46 -5.32 8.66
C ASN A 103 -0.65 -6.29 9.54
N GLY A 104 0.67 -6.10 9.60
CA GLY A 104 1.59 -6.96 10.34
C GLY A 104 1.95 -8.28 9.64
N ASN A 105 1.41 -8.56 8.46
CA ASN A 105 1.88 -9.69 7.67
C ASN A 105 3.19 -9.34 6.96
N LYS A 106 4.17 -10.23 7.08
CA LYS A 106 5.37 -10.22 6.24
C LYS A 106 5.13 -11.08 5.01
N VAL A 107 5.36 -10.51 3.85
CA VAL A 107 5.07 -11.13 2.56
C VAL A 107 6.21 -10.94 1.58
N THR A 108 6.36 -11.90 0.66
CA THR A 108 7.11 -11.68 -0.59
C THR A 108 6.14 -11.14 -1.63
N ILE A 109 6.49 -10.02 -2.24
CA ILE A 109 5.74 -9.38 -3.32
C ILE A 109 6.52 -9.55 -4.62
N CYS A 110 5.82 -9.89 -5.70
CA CYS A 110 6.32 -9.79 -7.06
C CYS A 110 5.38 -8.88 -7.86
N GLY A 111 5.92 -7.86 -8.51
CA GLY A 111 5.13 -6.89 -9.27
C GLY A 111 5.99 -5.94 -10.09
N ASN A 112 5.36 -5.09 -10.89
CA ASN A 112 6.03 -4.13 -11.74
C ASN A 112 6.22 -2.81 -11.02
N VAL A 113 7.40 -2.21 -11.16
CA VAL A 113 7.65 -0.84 -10.70
C VAL A 113 6.94 0.13 -11.66
N ALA A 114 6.17 1.03 -11.11
CA ALA A 114 5.44 2.05 -11.85
C ALA A 114 5.46 3.37 -11.08
N GLU A 115 5.08 4.43 -11.74
CA GLU A 115 4.91 5.75 -11.14
C GLU A 115 3.48 6.24 -11.35
N TYR A 116 2.94 6.91 -10.34
CA TYR A 116 1.70 7.65 -10.44
C TYR A 116 1.84 8.99 -9.70
N GLU A 117 1.59 10.08 -10.42
CA GLU A 117 1.71 11.45 -9.88
C GLU A 117 3.05 11.72 -9.16
N GLY A 118 4.16 11.30 -9.79
CA GLY A 118 5.52 11.47 -9.24
C GLY A 118 5.89 10.50 -8.11
N ASN A 119 5.03 9.56 -7.76
CA ASN A 119 5.27 8.62 -6.68
C ASN A 119 5.44 7.19 -7.19
N VAL A 120 6.54 6.55 -6.79
CA VAL A 120 6.81 5.14 -7.10
C VAL A 120 5.85 4.22 -6.38
N GLN A 121 5.36 3.22 -7.09
CA GLN A 121 4.48 2.18 -6.57
C GLN A 121 4.74 0.83 -7.25
N ILE A 122 4.24 -0.23 -6.63
CA ILE A 122 4.25 -1.58 -7.21
C ILE A 122 2.86 -1.91 -7.72
N THR A 123 2.78 -2.38 -8.95
CA THR A 123 1.53 -2.75 -9.65
C THR A 123 1.61 -4.19 -10.18
N SER A 124 0.55 -4.66 -10.80
CA SER A 124 0.51 -5.97 -11.47
C SER A 124 0.83 -7.16 -10.57
N MET A 125 0.59 -7.02 -9.27
CA MET A 125 0.72 -8.12 -8.31
C MET A 125 -0.42 -9.12 -8.50
N GLN A 126 -0.13 -10.41 -8.27
CA GLN A 126 -1.11 -11.49 -8.38
C GLN A 126 -1.09 -12.36 -7.13
N ASP A 127 -2.26 -12.83 -6.71
CA ASP A 127 -2.41 -13.88 -5.71
C ASP A 127 -3.28 -15.01 -6.26
N ILE A 128 -2.62 -16.03 -6.81
CA ILE A 128 -3.28 -17.21 -7.37
C ILE A 128 -3.32 -18.27 -6.28
N PRO A 129 -4.49 -18.62 -5.75
CA PRO A 129 -4.62 -19.64 -4.72
C PRO A 129 -3.93 -20.95 -5.14
N LEU A 130 -3.22 -21.58 -4.21
CA LEU A 130 -2.49 -22.83 -4.39
C LEU A 130 -1.38 -22.80 -5.46
N SER A 131 -1.09 -21.64 -6.06
CA SER A 131 0.04 -21.49 -6.98
C SER A 131 1.37 -21.50 -6.22
N THR A 132 2.33 -22.24 -6.78
CA THR A 132 3.74 -22.19 -6.36
C THR A 132 4.57 -21.22 -7.19
N SER A 133 3.92 -20.51 -8.15
CA SER A 133 4.59 -19.54 -9.00
C SER A 133 5.35 -18.51 -8.20
N ALA A 134 6.53 -18.16 -8.68
CA ALA A 134 7.33 -17.09 -8.11
C ALA A 134 6.65 -15.71 -8.20
N ASP A 135 5.69 -15.57 -9.11
CA ASP A 135 4.92 -14.34 -9.33
C ASP A 135 3.73 -14.18 -8.39
N ASN A 136 3.52 -15.14 -7.51
CA ASN A 136 2.43 -15.09 -6.54
C ASN A 136 2.84 -14.38 -5.26
N ILE A 137 1.92 -13.62 -4.65
CA ILE A 137 2.12 -13.07 -3.31
C ILE A 137 2.26 -14.23 -2.32
N LYS A 138 3.35 -14.27 -1.57
CA LYS A 138 3.61 -15.34 -0.59
C LYS A 138 3.60 -14.78 0.82
N LEU A 139 2.81 -15.37 1.70
CA LEU A 139 2.84 -15.07 3.12
C LEU A 139 4.06 -15.76 3.76
N ILE A 140 4.90 -14.98 4.42
CA ILE A 140 6.07 -15.46 5.17
C ILE A 140 5.69 -15.69 6.63
N SER A 141 5.13 -14.66 7.29
CA SER A 141 4.73 -14.71 8.70
C SER A 141 3.64 -13.69 8.99
N LYS A 142 2.99 -13.84 10.16
CA LYS A 142 1.94 -12.94 10.63
C LYS A 142 2.35 -12.28 11.96
N GLY A 143 1.71 -11.14 12.28
CA GLY A 143 1.89 -10.49 13.57
C GLY A 143 3.30 -9.91 13.76
N ASN A 144 3.96 -9.53 12.66
CA ASN A 144 5.26 -8.89 12.75
C ASN A 144 5.10 -7.45 13.27
N GLU A 145 6.11 -6.99 13.97
CA GLU A 145 6.19 -5.60 14.43
C GLU A 145 6.20 -4.65 13.23
N ILE A 146 5.42 -3.59 13.37
CA ILE A 146 5.37 -2.49 12.40
C ILE A 146 6.09 -1.30 13.02
N VAL A 147 7.14 -0.86 12.38
CA VAL A 147 7.86 0.34 12.83
C VAL A 147 7.02 1.57 12.52
N CYS A 148 6.73 2.35 13.54
CA CYS A 148 6.00 3.63 13.45
C CYS A 148 6.94 4.74 13.93
N LYS A 149 7.25 5.70 13.07
CA LYS A 149 8.12 6.83 13.42
C LYS A 149 7.33 7.91 14.14
N GLU A 150 7.78 8.35 15.30
CA GLU A 150 7.26 9.61 15.87
C GLU A 150 7.83 10.78 15.09
N VAL A 151 6.95 11.71 14.70
CA VAL A 151 7.32 12.88 13.90
C VAL A 151 6.71 14.15 14.49
N ASN A 152 7.39 15.26 14.29
CA ASN A 152 6.87 16.60 14.58
C ASN A 152 6.52 17.31 13.25
N PRO A 153 5.72 18.40 13.31
CA PRO A 153 5.29 19.10 12.12
C PRO A 153 6.42 19.65 11.23
N SER A 154 7.61 19.89 11.81
CA SER A 154 8.75 20.42 11.05
C SER A 154 9.36 19.36 10.11
N GLU A 155 9.13 18.10 10.40
CA GLU A 155 9.63 16.98 9.60
C GLU A 155 8.70 16.63 8.45
N LEU A 156 7.39 17.03 8.54
CA LEU A 156 6.39 16.81 7.49
C LEU A 156 6.53 17.84 6.36
N VAL A 157 7.66 17.78 5.68
CA VAL A 157 7.96 18.63 4.53
C VAL A 157 8.37 17.75 3.35
N VAL A 158 7.89 18.07 2.14
CA VAL A 158 8.12 17.24 0.94
C VAL A 158 9.60 17.04 0.59
N SER A 159 10.48 17.93 1.03
CA SER A 159 11.93 17.75 0.92
C SER A 159 12.47 16.62 1.79
N ASN A 160 11.71 16.16 2.79
CA ASN A 160 12.03 14.98 3.60
C ASN A 160 11.45 13.72 2.94
N THR A 161 12.00 13.35 1.80
CA THR A 161 11.52 12.20 0.99
C THR A 161 11.56 10.87 1.74
N GLY A 162 12.42 10.73 2.75
CA GLY A 162 12.50 9.53 3.60
C GLY A 162 11.26 9.28 4.46
N LEU A 163 10.32 10.24 4.53
CA LEU A 163 9.02 10.05 5.18
C LEU A 163 7.90 9.62 4.21
N SER A 164 8.09 9.73 2.91
CA SER A 164 7.07 9.34 1.94
C SER A 164 6.62 7.90 2.15
N ARG A 165 5.31 7.69 2.23
CA ARG A 165 4.67 6.37 2.47
C ARG A 165 4.98 5.71 3.82
N CYS A 166 5.78 6.35 4.70
CA CYS A 166 6.06 5.83 6.04
C CYS A 166 4.82 5.89 6.93
N LEU A 167 4.72 4.90 7.83
CA LEU A 167 3.81 4.96 8.96
C LEU A 167 4.43 5.86 10.03
N VAL A 168 3.69 6.91 10.38
CA VAL A 168 4.14 7.89 11.38
C VAL A 168 3.10 8.07 12.48
N ARG A 169 3.54 8.56 13.61
CA ARG A 169 2.69 9.03 14.71
C ARG A 169 3.01 10.49 15.02
N MET A 170 1.96 11.27 15.19
CA MET A 170 2.05 12.64 15.66
C MET A 170 1.10 12.82 16.85
N ASN A 171 1.63 13.36 17.93
CA ASN A 171 0.92 13.50 19.21
C ASN A 171 0.48 14.95 19.44
N ASN A 172 -0.52 15.14 20.33
CA ASN A 172 -0.97 16.45 20.83
C ASN A 172 -1.43 17.43 19.74
N ILE A 173 -2.18 16.96 18.77
CA ILE A 173 -2.75 17.79 17.70
C ILE A 173 -4.05 18.42 18.20
N LYS A 174 -4.08 19.74 18.31
CA LYS A 174 -5.31 20.48 18.57
C LYS A 174 -6.06 20.69 17.26
N VAL A 175 -7.23 20.10 17.13
CA VAL A 175 -8.09 20.25 15.96
C VAL A 175 -8.63 21.69 15.86
N ILE A 176 -8.44 22.33 14.72
CA ILE A 176 -8.86 23.72 14.46
C ILE A 176 -10.05 23.76 13.53
N SER A 177 -10.04 22.94 12.48
CA SER A 177 -11.16 22.83 11.54
C SER A 177 -11.24 21.43 10.93
N THR A 178 -12.43 21.07 10.52
CA THR A 178 -12.74 19.79 9.91
C THR A 178 -13.65 20.00 8.71
N TYR A 179 -13.54 19.12 7.73
CA TYR A 179 -14.37 19.13 6.53
C TYR A 179 -14.61 17.70 6.04
N THR A 180 -15.87 17.32 5.92
CA THR A 180 -16.27 16.04 5.29
C THR A 180 -16.48 16.24 3.79
N THR A 181 -15.79 15.44 2.98
CA THR A 181 -15.96 15.45 1.53
C THR A 181 -17.37 14.99 1.16
N LYS A 182 -18.03 15.76 0.31
CA LYS A 182 -19.39 15.49 -0.18
C LYS A 182 -19.39 15.70 -1.71
N ASN A 183 -18.97 14.69 -2.45
CA ASN A 183 -18.77 14.79 -3.89
C ASN A 183 -19.35 13.62 -4.70
N GLY A 184 -19.96 12.64 -4.01
CA GLY A 184 -20.51 11.43 -4.64
C GLY A 184 -19.46 10.51 -5.28
N GLY A 185 -18.18 10.75 -5.05
CA GLY A 185 -17.06 9.95 -5.53
C GLY A 185 -16.62 8.88 -4.55
N SER A 186 -15.52 8.20 -4.85
CA SER A 186 -14.97 7.12 -4.01
C SER A 186 -14.46 7.58 -2.64
N ASN A 187 -14.19 8.87 -2.47
CA ASN A 187 -13.76 9.50 -1.24
C ASN A 187 -14.87 10.32 -0.54
N ASP A 188 -16.14 10.14 -0.98
CA ASP A 188 -17.29 10.76 -0.31
C ASP A 188 -17.42 10.23 1.11
N GLY A 189 -17.45 11.13 2.09
CA GLY A 189 -17.40 10.79 3.52
C GLY A 189 -16.00 10.83 4.16
N ALA A 190 -14.93 10.96 3.38
CA ALA A 190 -13.59 11.14 3.95
C ALA A 190 -13.45 12.53 4.59
N VAL A 191 -12.75 12.62 5.73
CA VAL A 191 -12.60 13.86 6.50
C VAL A 191 -11.21 14.45 6.31
N THR A 192 -11.15 15.76 6.05
CA THR A 192 -9.92 16.55 6.17
C THR A 192 -9.94 17.27 7.50
N ILE A 193 -8.88 17.11 8.27
CA ILE A 193 -8.70 17.73 9.59
C ILE A 193 -7.49 18.66 9.48
N THR A 194 -7.70 19.93 9.82
CA THR A 194 -6.59 20.86 10.04
C THR A 194 -6.38 21.00 11.54
N GLY A 195 -5.17 20.76 11.98
CA GLY A 195 -4.80 20.88 13.38
C GLY A 195 -3.56 21.74 13.58
N ILE A 196 -3.28 22.09 14.83
CA ILE A 196 -2.04 22.72 15.27
C ILE A 196 -1.31 21.76 16.21
N CYS A 197 -0.06 21.49 15.89
CA CYS A 197 0.88 20.78 16.74
C CYS A 197 2.17 21.60 16.82
N ASP A 198 2.68 21.84 18.03
CA ASP A 198 3.88 22.66 18.27
C ASP A 198 3.86 24.03 17.56
N GLY A 199 2.69 24.66 17.53
CA GLY A 199 2.48 25.97 16.90
C GLY A 199 2.48 25.96 15.36
N LYS A 200 2.52 24.81 14.72
CA LYS A 200 2.48 24.66 13.25
C LYS A 200 1.22 23.94 12.79
N ASN A 201 0.73 24.32 11.63
CA ASN A 201 -0.39 23.66 11.00
C ASN A 201 0.02 22.27 10.49
N VAL A 202 -0.88 21.31 10.70
CA VAL A 202 -0.78 19.96 10.15
C VAL A 202 -2.10 19.59 9.48
N THR A 203 -2.01 18.85 8.39
CA THR A 203 -3.18 18.32 7.68
C THR A 203 -3.25 16.81 7.86
N ILE A 204 -4.42 16.34 8.28
CA ILE A 204 -4.74 14.92 8.38
C ILE A 204 -5.88 14.64 7.40
N ARG A 205 -5.77 13.57 6.65
CA ARG A 205 -6.81 13.10 5.75
C ARG A 205 -7.25 11.70 6.15
N THR A 206 -8.51 11.49 6.44
CA THR A 206 -8.99 10.11 6.67
C THR A 206 -9.39 9.45 5.35
N SER A 207 -9.30 8.14 5.28
CA SER A 207 -10.12 7.37 4.35
C SER A 207 -11.60 7.52 4.73
N VAL A 208 -12.50 6.96 3.95
CA VAL A 208 -13.91 6.86 4.37
C VAL A 208 -13.98 5.84 5.51
N LEU A 209 -14.11 6.34 6.74
CA LEU A 209 -14.13 5.50 7.93
C LEU A 209 -15.57 5.16 8.32
N ILE A 210 -15.75 3.95 8.83
CA ILE A 210 -17.06 3.40 9.21
C ILE A 210 -16.97 2.94 10.66
N ASP A 211 -17.95 3.25 11.47
CA ASP A 211 -18.07 2.75 12.84
C ASP A 211 -18.60 1.31 12.91
N ASP A 212 -18.66 0.75 14.12
CA ASP A 212 -19.14 -0.62 14.36
C ASP A 212 -20.62 -0.82 13.99
N ASN A 213 -21.39 0.25 13.80
CA ASN A 213 -22.78 0.24 13.36
C ASN A 213 -22.95 0.49 11.85
N TYR A 214 -21.85 0.46 11.10
CA TYR A 214 -21.81 0.74 9.66
C TYR A 214 -22.20 2.18 9.27
N HIS A 215 -22.08 3.16 10.18
CA HIS A 215 -22.24 4.56 9.86
C HIS A 215 -20.91 5.20 9.48
N THR A 216 -20.94 6.07 8.47
CA THR A 216 -19.77 6.86 8.09
C THR A 216 -19.40 7.83 9.22
N ILE A 217 -18.14 7.80 9.64
CA ILE A 217 -17.58 8.73 10.62
C ILE A 217 -17.34 10.07 9.92
N THR A 218 -18.01 11.11 10.41
CA THR A 218 -17.96 12.46 9.87
C THR A 218 -17.12 13.41 10.70
N GLU A 219 -17.00 14.65 10.26
CA GLU A 219 -16.22 15.70 10.92
C GLU A 219 -16.59 15.98 12.37
N ASP A 220 -17.84 15.73 12.77
CA ASP A 220 -18.35 16.02 14.11
C ASP A 220 -17.56 15.30 15.21
N VAL A 221 -17.04 14.10 14.90
CA VAL A 221 -16.25 13.30 15.85
C VAL A 221 -14.93 13.99 16.23
N TYR A 222 -14.38 14.77 15.32
CA TYR A 222 -13.07 15.40 15.48
C TYR A 222 -13.14 16.84 15.98
N GLN A 223 -14.30 17.49 15.86
CA GLN A 223 -14.45 18.91 16.20
C GLN A 223 -14.11 19.20 17.66
N ASN A 224 -13.28 20.24 17.88
CA ASN A 224 -12.84 20.69 19.20
C ASN A 224 -12.06 19.66 20.02
N GLN A 225 -11.52 18.62 19.38
CA GLN A 225 -10.73 17.60 20.05
C GLN A 225 -9.24 17.92 20.09
N ASN A 226 -8.55 17.31 21.05
CA ASN A 226 -7.12 17.10 21.00
C ASN A 226 -6.89 15.63 20.66
N ILE A 227 -6.05 15.35 19.68
CA ILE A 227 -5.87 13.99 19.17
C ILE A 227 -4.39 13.64 18.97
N ASP A 228 -4.08 12.35 19.13
CA ASP A 228 -2.89 11.76 18.52
C ASP A 228 -3.33 11.00 17.28
N VAL A 229 -2.52 11.03 16.25
CA VAL A 229 -2.80 10.28 15.03
C VAL A 229 -1.64 9.38 14.65
N THR A 230 -1.98 8.18 14.19
CA THR A 230 -1.08 7.28 13.48
C THR A 230 -1.56 7.18 12.04
N GLY A 231 -0.68 7.34 11.07
CA GLY A 231 -1.11 7.29 9.67
C GLY A 231 0.06 7.27 8.69
N ILE A 232 -0.28 7.23 7.43
CA ILE A 232 0.70 7.19 6.34
C ILE A 232 0.99 8.62 5.86
N VAL A 233 2.26 8.94 5.68
CA VAL A 233 2.64 10.21 5.04
C VAL A 233 2.37 10.12 3.55
N GLU A 234 1.49 10.99 3.08
CA GLU A 234 1.18 11.13 1.66
C GLU A 234 1.41 12.57 1.19
N GLU A 235 1.86 12.70 -0.05
CA GLU A 235 1.92 14.00 -0.70
C GLU A 235 0.58 14.30 -1.40
N TYR A 236 0.08 15.51 -1.18
CA TYR A 236 -1.09 16.02 -1.88
C TYR A 236 -0.90 17.52 -2.17
N ASN A 237 -1.00 17.91 -3.43
CA ASN A 237 -0.81 19.29 -3.90
C ASN A 237 0.51 19.93 -3.41
N GLY A 238 1.60 19.18 -3.42
CA GLY A 238 2.93 19.68 -3.03
C GLY A 238 3.13 19.85 -1.52
N ALA A 239 2.29 19.23 -0.68
CA ALA A 239 2.42 19.23 0.76
C ALA A 239 2.21 17.82 1.33
N TYR A 240 2.92 17.49 2.41
CA TYR A 240 2.65 16.26 3.14
C TYR A 240 1.42 16.39 4.04
N GLN A 241 0.64 15.34 4.07
CA GLN A 241 -0.46 15.10 4.98
C GLN A 241 -0.31 13.72 5.63
N ILE A 242 -0.96 13.51 6.78
CA ILE A 242 -1.03 12.19 7.42
C ILE A 242 -2.37 11.56 7.03
N LYS A 243 -2.34 10.43 6.31
CA LYS A 243 -3.52 9.67 5.95
C LYS A 243 -3.85 8.64 7.03
N VAL A 244 -5.01 8.77 7.61
CA VAL A 244 -5.57 7.83 8.59
C VAL A 244 -6.52 6.85 7.88
N VAL A 245 -6.30 5.55 8.07
CA VAL A 245 -7.07 4.51 7.38
C VAL A 245 -8.00 3.70 8.30
N ALA A 246 -7.89 3.91 9.60
CA ALA A 246 -8.77 3.29 10.59
C ALA A 246 -9.03 4.25 11.76
N ILE A 247 -10.22 4.18 12.35
CA ILE A 247 -10.53 5.04 13.52
C ILE A 247 -9.65 4.71 14.72
N SER A 248 -9.21 3.47 14.85
CA SER A 248 -8.27 3.04 15.89
C SER A 248 -6.88 3.69 15.78
N ASP A 249 -6.58 4.34 14.66
CA ASP A 249 -5.36 5.10 14.45
C ASP A 249 -5.45 6.53 15.03
N VAL A 250 -6.60 6.90 15.61
CA VAL A 250 -6.84 8.19 16.26
C VAL A 250 -7.12 7.97 17.75
N ILE A 251 -6.34 8.62 18.59
CA ILE A 251 -6.55 8.63 20.05
C ILE A 251 -7.11 10.00 20.41
N PHE A 252 -8.28 10.02 21.01
CA PHE A 252 -8.93 11.23 21.48
C PHE A 252 -8.54 11.49 22.94
N HIS A 253 -8.09 12.71 23.25
CA HIS A 253 -7.81 13.11 24.62
C HIS A 253 -9.03 13.79 25.20
N ASN A 254 -9.51 13.28 26.33
CA ASN A 254 -10.57 13.94 27.08
C ASN A 254 -10.06 15.31 27.57
N ASN A 255 -10.76 16.37 27.21
CA ASN A 255 -10.53 17.73 27.72
C ASN A 255 -10.95 17.84 29.19
#